data_62503461534ff059e12a96f5cf41297b
#
_entry.id   62503461534ff059e12a96f5cf41297b
#
_cell.length_a   1.000
_cell.length_b   1.000
_cell.length_c   1.000
_cell.angle_alpha   90.00
_cell.angle_beta   90.00
_cell.angle_gamma   90.00
#
_symmetry.space_group_name_H-M   'P 1'
#
loop_
_entity.id
_entity.type
_entity.pdbx_description
1 polymer ?
#
loop_
_entity_poly.entity_id
_entity_poly.type
_entity_poly.pdbx_seq_one_letter_code
_entity_poly.pdbx_strand_id
1 'polypeptide(L)'
;MIEIDAKGLHYRDLNRRIKNLIRAGEREFYLHNINGQRYIGDGVKEKVNITIDGVPGNDLGAFMDGPRIVVKNNAQDAVANTMNSGEIIIHGDAGDVLGYGMRGGRLFIRGDVGYRVGIHMKAYQGKTPLLIVGGGAMDFLGEYMAGGIIIVLGMNRRKNRPLVGSFVGTGMHGGVIYLRGEVEPHQLGKEVK
;
A
#
# COMPACT_ATOMS: atom_id res chain seq x y z
N MET A 1 21.05 9.29 -10.45
CA MET A 1 19.61 9.48 -10.11
C MET A 1 18.95 10.20 -11.27
N ILE A 2 17.89 9.63 -11.80
CA ILE A 2 17.12 10.18 -12.91
C ILE A 2 15.95 11.01 -12.34
N GLU A 3 15.86 12.27 -12.74
CA GLU A 3 14.74 13.13 -12.40
C GLU A 3 13.75 13.19 -13.57
N ILE A 4 12.46 13.05 -13.26
CA ILE A 4 11.36 13.13 -14.23
C ILE A 4 10.31 14.10 -13.72
N ASP A 5 10.08 15.18 -14.43
CA ASP A 5 8.93 16.05 -14.21
C ASP A 5 7.70 15.44 -14.91
N ALA A 6 6.70 15.10 -14.11
CA ALA A 6 5.45 14.48 -14.58
C ALA A 6 4.34 15.50 -14.88
N LYS A 7 4.63 16.81 -14.79
CA LYS A 7 3.63 17.85 -15.06
C LYS A 7 3.05 17.69 -16.46
N GLY A 8 1.75 17.48 -16.54
CA GLY A 8 1.04 17.29 -17.82
C GLY A 8 1.30 15.96 -18.52
N LEU A 9 2.12 15.06 -17.96
CA LEU A 9 2.33 13.75 -18.56
C LEU A 9 1.16 12.82 -18.30
N HIS A 10 0.69 12.16 -19.34
CA HIS A 10 -0.26 11.07 -19.19
C HIS A 10 0.43 9.85 -18.52
N TYR A 11 -0.28 9.13 -17.66
CA TYR A 11 0.30 8.04 -16.86
C TYR A 11 0.98 6.95 -17.72
N ARG A 12 0.46 6.66 -18.93
CA ARG A 12 1.06 5.66 -19.85
C ARG A 12 2.45 6.09 -20.34
N ASP A 13 2.61 7.37 -20.62
CA ASP A 13 3.90 7.89 -21.13
C ASP A 13 4.93 7.95 -20.00
N LEU A 14 4.51 8.39 -18.81
CA LEU A 14 5.35 8.34 -17.62
C LEU A 14 5.86 6.91 -17.36
N ASN A 15 4.94 5.94 -17.27
CA ASN A 15 5.29 4.55 -16.97
C ASN A 15 6.16 3.91 -18.06
N ARG A 16 5.89 4.21 -19.32
CA ARG A 16 6.74 3.78 -20.45
C ARG A 16 8.16 4.33 -20.32
N ARG A 17 8.30 5.61 -20.01
CA ARG A 17 9.60 6.26 -19.78
C ARG A 17 10.38 5.61 -18.65
N ILE A 18 9.73 5.41 -17.47
CA ILE A 18 10.34 4.74 -16.33
C ILE A 18 10.81 3.33 -16.72
N LYS A 19 9.92 2.50 -17.29
CA LYS A 19 10.26 1.13 -17.69
C LYS A 19 11.41 1.05 -18.71
N ASN A 20 11.47 1.98 -19.66
CA ASN A 20 12.57 2.04 -20.62
C ASN A 20 13.91 2.39 -19.96
N LEU A 21 13.92 3.34 -19.03
CA LEU A 21 15.10 3.72 -18.27
C LEU A 21 15.59 2.57 -17.37
N ILE A 22 14.66 1.84 -16.71
CA ILE A 22 15.00 0.64 -15.94
C ILE A 22 15.67 -0.42 -16.83
N ARG A 23 15.15 -0.66 -18.04
CA ARG A 23 15.75 -1.58 -19.01
C ARG A 23 17.14 -1.12 -19.49
N ALA A 24 17.36 0.19 -19.56
CA ALA A 24 18.67 0.78 -19.88
C ALA A 24 19.67 0.74 -18.68
N GLY A 25 19.25 0.19 -17.52
CA GLY A 25 20.14 0.00 -16.38
C GLY A 25 19.98 1.02 -15.26
N GLU A 26 19.08 2.00 -15.38
CA GLU A 26 18.85 2.99 -14.34
C GLU A 26 18.13 2.37 -13.12
N ARG A 27 18.51 2.83 -11.91
CA ARG A 27 18.01 2.24 -10.67
C ARG A 27 17.49 3.27 -9.66
N GLU A 28 17.78 4.55 -9.83
CA GLU A 28 17.42 5.63 -8.90
C GLU A 28 16.59 6.69 -9.62
N PHE A 29 15.34 6.88 -9.18
CA PHE A 29 14.37 7.79 -9.79
C PHE A 29 13.82 8.79 -8.78
N TYR A 30 13.68 10.03 -9.19
CA TYR A 30 12.93 11.05 -8.49
C TYR A 30 11.86 11.63 -9.44
N LEU A 31 10.59 11.48 -9.06
CA LEU A 31 9.44 11.90 -9.87
C LEU A 31 8.83 13.15 -9.25
N HIS A 32 8.91 14.26 -9.98
CA HIS A 32 8.34 15.54 -9.58
C HIS A 32 6.92 15.71 -10.13
N ASN A 33 6.11 16.54 -9.47
CA ASN A 33 4.79 16.97 -9.93
C ASN A 33 3.84 15.81 -10.25
N ILE A 34 3.94 14.72 -9.50
CA ILE A 34 2.99 13.61 -9.63
C ILE A 34 1.62 14.07 -9.11
N ASN A 35 0.60 13.94 -9.96
CA ASN A 35 -0.77 14.32 -9.68
C ASN A 35 -1.75 13.33 -10.33
N GLY A 36 -1.96 12.19 -9.65
CA GLY A 36 -2.93 11.16 -10.07
C GLY A 36 -2.44 10.21 -11.17
N GLN A 37 -1.16 10.25 -11.55
CA GLN A 37 -0.63 9.23 -12.48
C GLN A 37 -0.63 7.88 -11.80
N ARG A 38 -1.38 6.91 -12.40
CA ARG A 38 -1.57 5.55 -11.89
C ARG A 38 -0.56 4.55 -12.44
N TYR A 39 -0.51 3.38 -11.80
CA TYR A 39 0.33 2.25 -12.20
C TYR A 39 1.84 2.53 -12.15
N ILE A 40 2.30 3.49 -11.34
CA ILE A 40 3.73 3.74 -11.16
C ILE A 40 4.36 2.53 -10.48
N GLY A 41 5.42 1.96 -11.06
CA GLY A 41 6.10 0.77 -10.55
C GLY A 41 5.38 -0.56 -10.80
N ASP A 42 4.24 -0.54 -11.54
CA ASP A 42 3.47 -1.74 -11.88
C ASP A 42 4.30 -2.80 -12.60
N GLY A 43 4.30 -4.03 -12.04
CA GLY A 43 4.96 -5.20 -12.59
C GLY A 43 6.49 -5.09 -12.68
N VAL A 44 7.12 -4.09 -12.08
CA VAL A 44 8.58 -3.96 -12.05
C VAL A 44 9.18 -5.04 -11.13
N LYS A 45 10.20 -5.75 -11.62
CA LYS A 45 10.89 -6.82 -10.89
C LYS A 45 12.31 -6.46 -10.48
N GLU A 46 12.86 -5.44 -11.08
CA GLU A 46 14.20 -4.93 -10.80
C GLU A 46 14.22 -4.22 -9.45
N LYS A 47 15.33 -4.35 -8.73
CA LYS A 47 15.61 -3.56 -7.52
C LYS A 47 15.89 -2.12 -7.91
N VAL A 48 14.89 -1.27 -7.85
CA VAL A 48 14.97 0.16 -8.14
C VAL A 48 14.40 0.97 -6.98
N ASN A 49 14.91 2.16 -6.80
CA ASN A 49 14.40 3.14 -5.84
C ASN A 49 13.64 4.24 -6.60
N ILE A 50 12.39 4.46 -6.23
CA ILE A 50 11.52 5.49 -6.83
C ILE A 50 11.03 6.41 -5.71
N THR A 51 11.47 7.66 -5.72
CA THR A 51 10.93 8.70 -4.85
C THR A 51 9.89 9.51 -5.61
N ILE A 52 8.73 9.70 -5.02
CA ILE A 52 7.58 10.41 -5.60
C ILE A 52 7.31 11.67 -4.79
N ASP A 53 7.41 12.81 -5.46
CA ASP A 53 6.98 14.11 -4.97
C ASP A 53 5.64 14.46 -5.62
N GLY A 54 4.58 14.39 -4.82
CA GLY A 54 3.19 14.55 -5.24
C GLY A 54 2.31 13.37 -4.81
N VAL A 55 1.15 13.24 -5.43
CA VAL A 55 0.12 12.25 -5.10
C VAL A 55 -0.03 11.26 -6.25
N PRO A 56 0.52 10.05 -6.15
CA PRO A 56 0.31 9.01 -7.16
C PRO A 56 -1.15 8.55 -7.19
N GLY A 57 -1.60 8.17 -8.38
CA GLY A 57 -2.91 7.59 -8.61
C GLY A 57 -3.00 6.12 -8.19
N ASN A 58 -4.12 5.49 -8.55
CA ASN A 58 -4.43 4.12 -8.19
C ASN A 58 -3.38 3.10 -8.68
N ASP A 59 -3.31 1.96 -7.98
CA ASP A 59 -2.45 0.82 -8.34
C ASP A 59 -0.95 1.14 -8.33
N LEU A 60 -0.51 2.02 -7.41
CA LEU A 60 0.91 2.24 -7.17
C LEU A 60 1.58 0.94 -6.73
N GLY A 61 2.60 0.49 -7.47
CA GLY A 61 3.33 -0.74 -7.16
C GLY A 61 2.53 -2.03 -7.32
N ALA A 62 1.46 -2.01 -8.13
CA ALA A 62 0.70 -3.22 -8.43
C ALA A 62 1.60 -4.29 -9.06
N PHE A 63 1.51 -5.54 -8.59
CA PHE A 63 2.30 -6.68 -9.06
C PHE A 63 3.84 -6.52 -8.98
N MET A 64 4.35 -5.50 -8.30
CA MET A 64 5.79 -5.30 -8.22
C MET A 64 6.49 -6.43 -7.43
N ASP A 65 7.77 -6.70 -7.78
CA ASP A 65 8.57 -7.76 -7.17
C ASP A 65 10.03 -7.32 -7.03
N GLY A 66 10.31 -6.34 -6.16
CA GLY A 66 11.67 -5.86 -5.88
C GLY A 66 11.83 -4.37 -5.60
N PRO A 67 11.10 -3.47 -6.23
CA PRO A 67 11.28 -2.02 -6.05
C PRO A 67 11.12 -1.55 -4.60
N ARG A 68 11.75 -0.41 -4.31
CA ARG A 68 11.45 0.43 -3.15
C ARG A 68 10.85 1.75 -3.63
N ILE A 69 9.62 2.05 -3.20
CA ILE A 69 8.90 3.27 -3.58
C ILE A 69 8.65 4.11 -2.33
N VAL A 70 9.01 5.39 -2.36
CA VAL A 70 8.76 6.35 -1.29
C VAL A 70 7.88 7.48 -1.82
N VAL A 71 6.70 7.65 -1.25
CA VAL A 71 5.76 8.73 -1.54
C VAL A 71 5.86 9.78 -0.44
N LYS A 72 6.22 11.01 -0.77
CA LYS A 72 6.36 12.12 0.19
C LYS A 72 5.03 12.71 0.65
N ASN A 73 3.93 12.36 0.02
CA ASN A 73 2.60 12.88 0.26
C ASN A 73 1.59 11.72 0.41
N ASN A 74 0.31 12.00 0.19
CA ASN A 74 -0.76 11.00 0.14
C ASN A 74 -0.64 10.09 -1.09
N ALA A 75 -1.33 8.95 -1.06
CA ALA A 75 -1.55 8.08 -2.21
C ALA A 75 -3.05 7.79 -2.39
N GLN A 76 -3.44 7.39 -3.60
CA GLN A 76 -4.82 6.99 -3.90
C GLN A 76 -5.05 5.50 -3.57
N ASP A 77 -6.03 4.87 -4.23
CA ASP A 77 -6.49 3.52 -3.91
C ASP A 77 -5.58 2.42 -4.48
N ALA A 78 -5.77 1.20 -3.97
CA ALA A 78 -5.18 -0.04 -4.46
C ALA A 78 -3.63 -0.05 -4.49
N VAL A 79 -2.97 0.70 -3.60
CA VAL A 79 -1.52 0.64 -3.45
C VAL A 79 -1.11 -0.78 -3.05
N ALA A 80 -0.02 -1.29 -3.63
CA ALA A 80 0.51 -2.65 -3.42
C ALA A 80 -0.45 -3.79 -3.82
N ASN A 81 -1.38 -3.52 -4.74
CA ASN A 81 -2.26 -4.56 -5.29
C ASN A 81 -1.42 -5.73 -5.82
N THR A 82 -1.65 -6.93 -5.28
CA THR A 82 -0.95 -8.18 -5.65
C THR A 82 0.60 -8.06 -5.64
N MET A 83 1.14 -7.21 -4.81
CA MET A 83 2.60 -7.04 -4.63
C MET A 83 3.24 -8.34 -4.17
N ASN A 84 4.39 -8.73 -4.77
CA ASN A 84 5.09 -9.97 -4.49
C ASN A 84 6.34 -9.78 -3.60
N SER A 85 7.03 -8.66 -3.72
CA SER A 85 8.15 -8.25 -2.85
C SER A 85 8.49 -6.77 -3.03
N GLY A 86 9.42 -6.26 -2.22
CA GLY A 86 9.83 -4.86 -2.21
C GLY A 86 9.21 -4.08 -1.06
N GLU A 87 9.22 -2.77 -1.16
CA GLU A 87 8.77 -1.88 -0.09
C GLU A 87 8.07 -0.64 -0.65
N ILE A 88 6.94 -0.27 -0.06
CA ILE A 88 6.28 1.02 -0.32
C ILE A 88 6.11 1.77 0.99
N ILE A 89 6.53 3.04 1.01
CA ILE A 89 6.44 3.94 2.16
C ILE A 89 5.63 5.16 1.75
N ILE A 90 4.55 5.46 2.45
CA ILE A 90 3.68 6.63 2.21
C ILE A 90 3.74 7.53 3.43
N HIS A 91 4.21 8.76 3.24
CA HIS A 91 4.35 9.74 4.34
C HIS A 91 3.05 10.49 4.67
N GLY A 92 1.99 10.30 3.91
CA GLY A 92 0.66 10.84 4.15
C GLY A 92 -0.39 9.78 4.42
N ASP A 93 -1.63 10.09 4.04
CA ASP A 93 -2.77 9.19 4.05
C ASP A 93 -2.81 8.37 2.75
N ALA A 94 -3.56 7.26 2.75
CA ALA A 94 -3.84 6.51 1.54
C ALA A 94 -5.31 6.07 1.48
N GLY A 95 -5.78 5.73 0.29
CA GLY A 95 -7.18 5.45 0.03
C GLY A 95 -7.62 4.03 0.40
N ASP A 96 -8.46 3.45 -0.45
CA ASP A 96 -9.13 2.17 -0.22
C ASP A 96 -8.35 0.98 -0.82
N VAL A 97 -8.67 -0.22 -0.39
CA VAL A 97 -8.20 -1.52 -0.90
C VAL A 97 -6.68 -1.67 -0.99
N LEU A 98 -5.95 -1.01 -0.11
CA LEU A 98 -4.49 -1.12 -0.06
C LEU A 98 -4.07 -2.55 0.29
N GLY A 99 -3.02 -3.05 -0.37
CA GLY A 99 -2.55 -4.42 -0.15
C GLY A 99 -3.52 -5.49 -0.62
N TYR A 100 -4.43 -5.18 -1.56
CA TYR A 100 -5.34 -6.16 -2.13
C TYR A 100 -4.56 -7.38 -2.65
N GLY A 101 -4.85 -8.56 -2.11
CA GLY A 101 -4.19 -9.79 -2.54
C GLY A 101 -2.66 -9.76 -2.46
N MET A 102 -2.07 -8.89 -1.66
CA MET A 102 -0.62 -8.77 -1.45
C MET A 102 -0.04 -10.10 -0.97
N ARG A 103 1.07 -10.55 -1.55
CA ARG A 103 1.68 -11.87 -1.34
C ARG A 103 3.03 -11.84 -0.65
N GLY A 104 3.62 -10.68 -0.51
CA GLY A 104 4.93 -10.45 0.11
C GLY A 104 5.28 -8.97 0.08
N GLY A 105 6.45 -8.63 0.62
CA GLY A 105 6.90 -7.25 0.72
C GLY A 105 6.31 -6.49 1.91
N ARG A 106 6.55 -5.19 1.95
CA ARG A 106 6.18 -4.31 3.06
C ARG A 106 5.50 -3.05 2.57
N LEU A 107 4.39 -2.69 3.17
CA LEU A 107 3.66 -1.45 2.92
C LEU A 107 3.53 -0.66 4.23
N PHE A 108 4.08 0.53 4.27
CA PHE A 108 4.04 1.43 5.41
C PHE A 108 3.27 2.70 5.05
N ILE A 109 2.25 3.03 5.83
CA ILE A 109 1.47 4.26 5.68
C ILE A 109 1.55 5.03 7.00
N ARG A 110 1.99 6.27 6.96
CA ARG A 110 2.11 7.10 8.16
C ARG A 110 0.75 7.57 8.69
N GLY A 111 -0.16 7.92 7.78
CA GLY A 111 -1.46 8.50 8.10
C GLY A 111 -2.58 7.47 8.19
N ASP A 112 -3.79 7.95 7.95
CA ASP A 112 -5.02 7.15 7.92
C ASP A 112 -5.17 6.43 6.57
N VAL A 113 -5.92 5.32 6.60
CA VAL A 113 -6.28 4.56 5.39
C VAL A 113 -7.79 4.40 5.28
N GLY A 114 -8.24 3.99 4.09
CA GLY A 114 -9.65 3.82 3.77
C GLY A 114 -10.20 2.43 4.10
N TYR A 115 -11.12 1.97 3.26
CA TYR A 115 -11.88 0.74 3.40
C TYR A 115 -11.13 -0.46 2.82
N ARG A 116 -11.42 -1.69 3.33
CA ARG A 116 -10.96 -2.97 2.77
C ARG A 116 -9.46 -3.09 2.62
N VAL A 117 -8.71 -2.50 3.53
CA VAL A 117 -7.24 -2.59 3.55
C VAL A 117 -6.81 -4.00 3.94
N GLY A 118 -5.89 -4.60 3.17
CA GLY A 118 -5.43 -5.98 3.35
C GLY A 118 -6.42 -7.06 2.89
N ILE A 119 -7.47 -6.67 2.16
CA ILE A 119 -8.44 -7.65 1.62
C ILE A 119 -7.73 -8.70 0.75
N HIS A 120 -8.05 -9.99 0.96
CA HIS A 120 -7.43 -11.15 0.30
C HIS A 120 -5.90 -11.23 0.42
N MET A 121 -5.28 -10.48 1.33
CA MET A 121 -3.85 -10.58 1.60
C MET A 121 -3.49 -12.00 2.06
N LYS A 122 -2.38 -12.56 1.57
CA LYS A 122 -2.00 -13.93 1.90
C LYS A 122 -0.48 -14.14 1.91
N ALA A 123 -0.01 -15.01 2.80
CA ALA A 123 1.35 -15.53 2.71
C ALA A 123 1.48 -16.45 1.49
N TYR A 124 2.59 -16.34 0.77
CA TYR A 124 2.79 -17.12 -0.46
C TYR A 124 4.27 -17.44 -0.67
N GLN A 125 4.57 -18.71 -0.97
CA GLN A 125 5.94 -19.19 -1.23
C GLN A 125 6.96 -18.78 -0.16
N GLY A 126 6.60 -18.94 1.12
CA GLY A 126 7.46 -18.60 2.25
C GLY A 126 7.59 -17.10 2.53
N LYS A 127 6.93 -16.24 1.76
CA LYS A 127 6.87 -14.79 1.98
C LYS A 127 5.67 -14.43 2.85
N THR A 128 5.88 -13.54 3.80
CA THR A 128 4.81 -13.02 4.68
C THR A 128 4.66 -11.52 4.39
N PRO A 129 3.56 -11.08 3.76
CA PRO A 129 3.33 -9.66 3.54
C PRO A 129 3.10 -8.93 4.85
N LEU A 130 3.64 -7.72 4.96
CA LEU A 130 3.50 -6.84 6.13
C LEU A 130 2.90 -5.51 5.70
N LEU A 131 1.82 -5.11 6.39
CA LEU A 131 1.15 -3.83 6.19
C LEU A 131 1.06 -3.10 7.54
N ILE A 132 1.62 -1.88 7.63
CA ILE A 132 1.59 -1.07 8.85
C ILE A 132 0.92 0.27 8.56
N VAL A 133 -0.10 0.58 9.36
CA VAL A 133 -0.86 1.84 9.33
C VAL A 133 -0.54 2.64 10.58
N GLY A 134 0.02 3.83 10.41
CA GLY A 134 0.33 4.75 11.50
C GLY A 134 -0.91 5.42 12.10
N GLY A 135 -1.92 5.71 11.29
CA GLY A 135 -3.23 6.23 11.68
C GLY A 135 -4.25 5.15 11.97
N GLY A 136 -5.50 5.38 11.57
CA GLY A 136 -6.61 4.44 11.66
C GLY A 136 -7.00 3.86 10.31
N ALA A 137 -7.82 2.81 10.32
CA ALA A 137 -8.39 2.17 9.14
C ALA A 137 -9.93 2.20 9.19
N MET A 138 -10.59 2.15 8.03
CA MET A 138 -12.05 2.09 7.94
C MET A 138 -12.55 0.65 7.95
N ASP A 139 -13.81 0.42 7.54
CA ASP A 139 -14.47 -0.88 7.62
C ASP A 139 -13.78 -1.95 6.74
N PHE A 140 -13.98 -3.19 7.13
CA PHE A 140 -13.53 -4.39 6.43
C PHE A 140 -12.00 -4.55 6.36
N LEU A 141 -11.27 -4.06 7.38
CA LEU A 141 -9.82 -4.28 7.49
C LEU A 141 -9.53 -5.80 7.54
N GLY A 142 -8.66 -6.29 6.65
CA GLY A 142 -8.27 -7.70 6.59
C GLY A 142 -9.39 -8.66 6.14
N GLU A 143 -10.40 -8.17 5.45
CA GLU A 143 -11.49 -8.99 4.91
C GLU A 143 -10.94 -10.11 4.01
N TYR A 144 -11.36 -11.36 4.25
CA TYR A 144 -10.89 -12.57 3.55
C TYR A 144 -9.36 -12.75 3.54
N MET A 145 -8.66 -12.20 4.53
CA MET A 145 -7.21 -12.38 4.67
C MET A 145 -6.89 -13.86 4.92
N ALA A 146 -5.90 -14.40 4.21
CA ALA A 146 -5.47 -15.79 4.29
C ALA A 146 -4.00 -15.93 4.74
N GLY A 147 -3.37 -14.87 5.24
CA GLY A 147 -2.00 -14.84 5.75
C GLY A 147 -1.40 -13.46 5.66
N GLY A 148 -0.28 -13.25 6.33
CA GLY A 148 0.38 -11.97 6.45
C GLY A 148 0.13 -11.29 7.80
N ILE A 149 0.62 -10.07 7.94
CA ILE A 149 0.54 -9.29 9.17
C ILE A 149 0.04 -7.88 8.83
N ILE A 150 -1.02 -7.45 9.53
CA ILE A 150 -1.49 -6.06 9.51
C ILE A 150 -1.29 -5.46 10.90
N ILE A 151 -0.77 -4.24 10.99
CA ILE A 151 -0.59 -3.51 12.25
C ILE A 151 -1.22 -2.13 12.10
N VAL A 152 -2.15 -1.77 12.99
CA VAL A 152 -2.75 -0.43 13.06
C VAL A 152 -2.34 0.22 14.38
N LEU A 153 -1.60 1.33 14.29
CA LEU A 153 -0.97 1.98 15.45
C LEU A 153 -1.82 3.08 16.07
N GLY A 154 -2.71 3.72 15.31
CA GLY A 154 -3.56 4.82 15.79
C GLY A 154 -2.82 6.08 16.25
N MET A 155 -1.52 6.20 15.94
CA MET A 155 -0.66 7.28 16.45
C MET A 155 -0.94 8.63 15.77
N ASN A 156 -1.20 8.60 14.47
CA ASN A 156 -1.39 9.78 13.63
C ASN A 156 -2.80 9.88 13.06
N ARG A 157 -3.77 9.17 13.65
CA ARG A 157 -5.16 9.21 13.16
C ARG A 157 -5.76 10.60 13.35
N ARG A 158 -6.62 10.98 12.44
CA ARG A 158 -7.37 12.23 12.53
C ARG A 158 -8.22 12.25 13.81
N LYS A 159 -8.31 13.44 14.41
CA LYS A 159 -9.18 13.67 15.57
C LYS A 159 -10.60 13.19 15.25
N ASN A 160 -11.22 12.45 16.16
CA ASN A 160 -12.56 11.85 16.04
C ASN A 160 -12.70 10.69 15.02
N ARG A 161 -11.61 10.14 14.46
CA ARG A 161 -11.68 8.88 13.74
C ARG A 161 -11.47 7.69 14.68
N PRO A 162 -12.23 6.59 14.55
CA PRO A 162 -11.97 5.36 15.29
C PRO A 162 -10.60 4.78 14.92
N LEU A 163 -10.06 3.87 15.73
CA LEU A 163 -8.85 3.12 15.39
C LEU A 163 -9.09 2.25 14.16
N VAL A 164 -10.22 1.54 14.18
CA VAL A 164 -10.73 0.75 13.05
C VAL A 164 -12.24 0.94 12.95
N GLY A 165 -12.77 0.76 11.75
CA GLY A 165 -14.21 0.69 11.51
C GLY A 165 -14.80 -0.65 11.91
N SER A 166 -15.88 -1.05 11.25
CA SER A 166 -16.61 -2.30 11.51
C SER A 166 -16.09 -3.45 10.62
N PHE A 167 -16.46 -4.68 10.98
CA PHE A 167 -16.22 -5.89 10.20
C PHE A 167 -14.72 -6.24 9.99
N VAL A 168 -13.88 -5.93 10.99
CA VAL A 168 -12.45 -6.29 10.98
C VAL A 168 -12.29 -7.80 10.89
N GLY A 169 -11.51 -8.28 9.94
CA GLY A 169 -11.20 -9.69 9.75
C GLY A 169 -12.38 -10.56 9.28
N THR A 170 -13.46 -9.97 8.76
CA THR A 170 -14.59 -10.75 8.23
C THR A 170 -14.13 -11.77 7.19
N GLY A 171 -14.47 -13.04 7.39
CA GLY A 171 -14.07 -14.14 6.49
C GLY A 171 -12.56 -14.43 6.48
N MET A 172 -11.82 -13.97 7.47
CA MET A 172 -10.38 -14.21 7.59
C MET A 172 -10.09 -15.70 7.83
N HIS A 173 -9.16 -16.27 7.06
CA HIS A 173 -8.75 -17.69 7.14
C HIS A 173 -7.35 -17.87 7.74
N GLY A 174 -6.56 -16.80 7.85
CA GLY A 174 -5.20 -16.86 8.40
C GLY A 174 -4.53 -15.50 8.41
N GLY A 175 -3.37 -15.42 9.04
CA GLY A 175 -2.65 -14.18 9.29
C GLY A 175 -2.98 -13.58 10.65
N VAL A 176 -2.44 -12.39 10.94
CA VAL A 176 -2.62 -11.71 12.22
C VAL A 176 -2.87 -10.21 11.98
N ILE A 177 -3.82 -9.65 12.72
CA ILE A 177 -4.07 -8.21 12.76
C ILE A 177 -3.78 -7.71 14.18
N TYR A 178 -2.79 -6.84 14.33
CA TYR A 178 -2.46 -6.17 15.59
C TYR A 178 -3.07 -4.77 15.61
N LEU A 179 -3.89 -4.49 16.62
CA LEU A 179 -4.53 -3.19 16.84
C LEU A 179 -3.99 -2.57 18.13
N ARG A 180 -3.35 -1.41 18.04
CA ARG A 180 -2.85 -0.71 19.23
C ARG A 180 -3.95 0.16 19.81
N GLY A 181 -4.79 -0.42 20.65
CA GLY A 181 -5.91 0.23 21.33
C GLY A 181 -7.05 -0.73 21.59
N GLU A 182 -8.12 -0.20 22.17
CA GLU A 182 -9.33 -0.95 22.43
C GLU A 182 -10.21 -1.02 21.19
N VAL A 183 -10.86 -2.15 20.97
CA VAL A 183 -11.77 -2.42 19.86
C VAL A 183 -13.01 -3.08 20.45
N GLU A 184 -14.17 -2.57 20.11
CA GLU A 184 -15.44 -3.10 20.57
C GLU A 184 -15.80 -4.41 19.85
N PRO A 185 -16.40 -5.39 20.53
CA PRO A 185 -16.75 -6.68 19.92
C PRO A 185 -17.58 -6.56 18.63
N HIS A 186 -18.44 -5.55 18.52
CA HIS A 186 -19.28 -5.33 17.35
C HIS A 186 -18.48 -4.87 16.10
N GLN A 187 -17.24 -4.39 16.29
CA GLN A 187 -16.35 -4.01 15.19
C GLN A 187 -15.63 -5.22 14.56
N LEU A 188 -15.61 -6.35 15.23
CA LEU A 188 -14.93 -7.56 14.77
C LEU A 188 -15.84 -8.41 13.88
N GLY A 189 -15.25 -9.09 12.90
CA GLY A 189 -15.92 -10.16 12.16
C GLY A 189 -16.30 -11.31 13.09
N LYS A 190 -17.36 -12.06 12.79
CA LYS A 190 -17.92 -13.09 13.68
C LYS A 190 -16.93 -14.19 14.09
N GLU A 191 -15.90 -14.43 13.31
CA GLU A 191 -14.95 -15.54 13.49
C GLU A 191 -13.58 -15.07 14.01
N VAL A 192 -13.42 -13.76 14.28
CA VAL A 192 -12.18 -13.20 14.82
C VAL A 192 -12.16 -13.44 16.33
N LYS A 193 -11.03 -13.97 16.81
CA LYS A 193 -10.77 -14.27 18.22
C LYS A 193 -9.68 -13.36 18.77
#